data_95bbee4ca24098cbd0533237276c5363
#
_entry.id   95bbee4ca24098cbd0533237276c5363
#
_cell.length_a   1.000
_cell.length_b   1.000
_cell.length_c   1.000
_cell.angle_alpha   90.00
_cell.angle_beta   90.00
_cell.angle_gamma   90.00
#
_symmetry.space_group_name_H-M   'P 1'
#
loop_
_entity.id
_entity.type
_entity.pdbx_description
1 polymer ?
#
loop_
_entity_poly.entity_id
_entity_poly.type
_entity_poly.pdbx_seq_one_letter_code
_entity_poly.pdbx_strand_id
1 'polypeptide(L)'
;MRVFVTGVGGQLGYDMMRELLRRGHEGVGSDLAPECGEGFDYVRLDITEQEAVERAICQTRPDAVVHCAGWTAVDAAEDPENRGLVHKINVDGTRYLADACKKAGCKMLYLSTDYVFDGKGETPWQPDRKDYDPLNVYGQSKLDGELAVRDTLDKYFIVRTAWVFGRNGKNFVRTMLSLSEKYDTIRVVDDQVGTPTYTADLSRLLVDMLETEKYGYYHATNEGGYISWYEFACEIFRQAGKTTKVIPVTTEEYGLNKANRPFNSRLDKSKLKSRGFTPLPDWRDALGRYLREIGEA
;
A
#
# COMPACT_ATOMS: atom_id res chain seq x y z
N MET A 1 -14.75 -9.88 14.73
CA MET A 1 -15.28 -8.97 13.69
C MET A 1 -15.36 -9.70 12.37
N ARG A 2 -16.36 -9.38 11.56
CA ARG A 2 -16.41 -9.73 10.14
C ARG A 2 -15.80 -8.58 9.32
N VAL A 3 -14.77 -8.85 8.54
CA VAL A 3 -14.01 -7.83 7.79
C VAL A 3 -14.04 -8.15 6.30
N PHE A 4 -14.53 -7.21 5.49
CA PHE A 4 -14.52 -7.32 4.03
C PHE A 4 -13.24 -6.68 3.49
N VAL A 5 -12.44 -7.44 2.73
CA VAL A 5 -11.14 -7.01 2.21
C VAL A 5 -11.17 -7.00 0.69
N THR A 6 -10.95 -5.85 0.05
CA THR A 6 -10.82 -5.76 -1.40
C THR A 6 -9.36 -5.92 -1.84
N GLY A 7 -9.12 -6.44 -3.04
CA GLY A 7 -7.77 -6.56 -3.59
C GLY A 7 -6.95 -7.69 -2.96
N VAL A 8 -7.60 -8.80 -2.59
CA VAL A 8 -6.93 -9.93 -1.89
C VAL A 8 -5.94 -10.69 -2.76
N GLY A 9 -5.98 -10.57 -4.08
CA GLY A 9 -4.94 -11.07 -4.98
C GLY A 9 -3.64 -10.26 -4.95
N GLY A 10 -3.67 -9.04 -4.39
CA GLY A 10 -2.50 -8.17 -4.22
C GLY A 10 -1.68 -8.51 -2.97
N GLN A 11 -0.55 -7.80 -2.80
CA GLN A 11 0.40 -8.02 -1.70
C GLN A 11 -0.25 -7.86 -0.33
N LEU A 12 -0.82 -6.68 -0.06
CA LEU A 12 -1.38 -6.36 1.24
C LEU A 12 -2.71 -7.08 1.52
N GLY A 13 -3.59 -7.15 0.52
CA GLY A 13 -4.88 -7.83 0.68
C GLY A 13 -4.71 -9.31 1.06
N TYR A 14 -3.72 -9.98 0.49
CA TYR A 14 -3.35 -11.35 0.85
C TYR A 14 -2.91 -11.46 2.32
N ASP A 15 -1.99 -10.61 2.77
CA ASP A 15 -1.50 -10.64 4.15
C ASP A 15 -2.57 -10.18 5.16
N MET A 16 -3.49 -9.29 4.75
CA MET A 16 -4.66 -8.92 5.55
C MET A 16 -5.55 -10.12 5.85
N MET A 17 -5.88 -10.94 4.83
CA MET A 17 -6.70 -12.13 5.03
C MET A 17 -6.04 -13.13 5.99
N ARG A 18 -4.73 -13.35 5.85
CA ARG A 18 -3.95 -14.23 6.77
C ARG A 18 -3.94 -13.71 8.19
N GLU A 19 -3.71 -12.40 8.38
CA GLU A 19 -3.68 -11.81 9.71
C GLU A 19 -5.04 -11.82 10.39
N LEU A 20 -6.12 -11.55 9.66
CA LEU A 20 -7.49 -11.67 10.18
C LEU A 20 -7.78 -13.09 10.67
N LEU A 21 -7.45 -14.09 9.86
CA LEU A 21 -7.62 -15.51 10.24
C LEU A 21 -6.77 -15.87 11.46
N ARG A 22 -5.50 -15.44 11.51
CA ARG A 22 -4.59 -15.68 12.64
C ARG A 22 -5.15 -15.14 13.96
N ARG A 23 -5.90 -14.02 13.90
CA ARG A 23 -6.53 -13.39 15.08
C ARG A 23 -7.94 -13.90 15.38
N GLY A 24 -8.46 -14.87 14.61
CA GLY A 24 -9.81 -15.40 14.79
C GLY A 24 -10.90 -14.43 14.34
N HIS A 25 -10.60 -13.51 13.44
CA HIS A 25 -11.60 -12.69 12.76
C HIS A 25 -12.13 -13.41 11.52
N GLU A 26 -13.34 -13.09 11.13
CA GLU A 26 -13.98 -13.58 9.92
C GLU A 26 -13.62 -12.65 8.75
N GLY A 27 -12.75 -13.11 7.86
CA GLY A 27 -12.37 -12.37 6.65
C GLY A 27 -13.20 -12.80 5.45
N VAL A 28 -13.76 -11.82 4.71
CA VAL A 28 -14.38 -12.04 3.40
C VAL A 28 -13.54 -11.29 2.37
N GLY A 29 -12.84 -12.05 1.52
CA GLY A 29 -11.99 -11.49 0.47
C GLY A 29 -12.74 -11.11 -0.78
N SER A 30 -12.27 -10.11 -1.53
CA SER A 30 -12.78 -9.80 -2.86
C SER A 30 -11.70 -9.33 -3.83
N ASP A 31 -11.86 -9.70 -5.10
CA ASP A 31 -11.00 -9.28 -6.22
C ASP A 31 -11.74 -9.48 -7.55
N LEU A 32 -11.11 -9.08 -8.67
CA LEU A 32 -11.61 -9.35 -10.03
C LEU A 32 -11.47 -10.82 -10.44
N ALA A 33 -10.49 -11.53 -9.89
CA ALA A 33 -10.27 -12.94 -10.17
C ALA A 33 -11.52 -13.78 -9.85
N PRO A 34 -11.78 -14.89 -10.57
CA PRO A 34 -12.96 -15.69 -10.33
C PRO A 34 -12.97 -16.40 -8.96
N GLU A 35 -11.80 -16.64 -8.39
CA GLU A 35 -11.62 -17.32 -7.11
C GLU A 35 -10.31 -16.89 -6.43
N CYS A 36 -10.25 -17.04 -5.11
CA CYS A 36 -9.04 -16.88 -4.33
C CYS A 36 -8.60 -18.28 -3.85
N GLY A 37 -7.37 -18.69 -4.18
CA GLY A 37 -6.89 -20.07 -4.00
C GLY A 37 -6.66 -20.54 -2.56
N GLU A 38 -7.05 -19.82 -1.50
CA GLU A 38 -6.63 -20.13 -0.12
C GLU A 38 -7.79 -20.42 0.89
N GLY A 39 -8.97 -20.82 0.43
CA GLY A 39 -10.04 -21.29 1.34
C GLY A 39 -10.64 -20.21 2.24
N PHE A 40 -10.52 -18.96 1.88
CA PHE A 40 -11.23 -17.83 2.50
C PHE A 40 -12.64 -17.71 1.90
N ASP A 41 -13.57 -17.17 2.68
CA ASP A 41 -14.82 -16.67 2.13
C ASP A 41 -14.50 -15.59 1.09
N TYR A 42 -15.06 -15.74 -0.12
CA TYR A 42 -14.68 -14.91 -1.26
C TYR A 42 -15.89 -14.43 -2.06
N VAL A 43 -15.84 -13.16 -2.47
CA VAL A 43 -16.83 -12.54 -3.37
C VAL A 43 -16.09 -11.96 -4.57
N ARG A 44 -16.32 -12.48 -5.76
CA ARG A 44 -15.83 -11.82 -6.98
C ARG A 44 -16.50 -10.47 -7.14
N LEU A 45 -15.70 -9.40 -7.18
CA LEU A 45 -16.21 -8.02 -7.21
C LEU A 45 -15.34 -7.14 -8.09
N ASP A 46 -15.97 -6.47 -9.06
CA ASP A 46 -15.43 -5.27 -9.67
C ASP A 46 -15.89 -4.05 -8.87
N ILE A 47 -14.96 -3.38 -8.21
CA ILE A 47 -15.27 -2.21 -7.37
C ILE A 47 -15.77 -1.00 -8.19
N THR A 48 -15.59 -1.02 -9.52
CA THR A 48 -16.08 0.02 -10.42
C THR A 48 -17.57 -0.09 -10.74
N GLU A 49 -18.21 -1.16 -10.29
CA GLU A 49 -19.64 -1.43 -10.48
C GLU A 49 -20.42 -1.14 -9.18
N GLN A 50 -21.00 0.06 -9.09
CA GLN A 50 -21.63 0.58 -7.87
C GLN A 50 -22.64 -0.40 -7.25
N GLU A 51 -23.57 -0.91 -8.06
CA GLU A 51 -24.60 -1.83 -7.57
C GLU A 51 -24.01 -3.15 -7.06
N ALA A 52 -22.91 -3.64 -7.67
CA ALA A 52 -22.23 -4.83 -7.21
C ALA A 52 -21.57 -4.61 -5.84
N VAL A 53 -20.94 -3.44 -5.65
CA VAL A 53 -20.38 -3.02 -4.35
C VAL A 53 -21.46 -2.96 -3.27
N GLU A 54 -22.57 -2.28 -3.55
CA GLU A 54 -23.69 -2.16 -2.60
C GLU A 54 -24.26 -3.54 -2.22
N ARG A 55 -24.48 -4.43 -3.21
CA ARG A 55 -24.93 -5.81 -2.95
C ARG A 55 -23.95 -6.59 -2.09
N ALA A 56 -22.65 -6.54 -2.41
CA ALA A 56 -21.62 -7.28 -1.69
C ALA A 56 -21.55 -6.86 -0.22
N ILE A 57 -21.53 -5.57 0.08
CA ILE A 57 -21.49 -5.06 1.45
C ILE A 57 -22.80 -5.34 2.20
N CYS A 58 -23.97 -5.20 1.53
CA CYS A 58 -25.27 -5.51 2.13
C CYS A 58 -25.40 -7.01 2.49
N GLN A 59 -24.92 -7.91 1.65
CA GLN A 59 -25.00 -9.36 1.86
C GLN A 59 -24.00 -9.83 2.92
N THR A 60 -22.78 -9.33 2.91
CA THR A 60 -21.73 -9.73 3.85
C THR A 60 -21.89 -9.12 5.23
N ARG A 61 -22.54 -7.95 5.34
CA ARG A 61 -22.76 -7.19 6.59
C ARG A 61 -21.49 -7.09 7.44
N PRO A 62 -20.39 -6.54 6.91
CA PRO A 62 -19.15 -6.49 7.63
C PRO A 62 -19.18 -5.44 8.75
N ASP A 63 -18.39 -5.65 9.81
CA ASP A 63 -18.10 -4.64 10.83
C ASP A 63 -17.12 -3.58 10.30
N ALA A 64 -16.27 -3.99 9.36
CA ALA A 64 -15.26 -3.13 8.75
C ALA A 64 -14.96 -3.53 7.30
N VAL A 65 -14.59 -2.55 6.47
CA VAL A 65 -14.04 -2.74 5.13
C VAL A 65 -12.58 -2.32 5.11
N VAL A 66 -11.68 -3.17 4.59
CA VAL A 66 -10.28 -2.83 4.29
C VAL A 66 -10.12 -2.73 2.79
N HIS A 67 -9.88 -1.52 2.31
CA HIS A 67 -9.79 -1.25 0.88
C HIS A 67 -8.34 -1.26 0.40
N CYS A 68 -7.89 -2.42 -0.12
CA CYS A 68 -6.56 -2.62 -0.70
C CYS A 68 -6.56 -2.63 -2.24
N ALA A 69 -7.72 -2.80 -2.88
CA ALA A 69 -7.82 -2.73 -4.33
C ALA A 69 -7.49 -1.32 -4.84
N GLY A 70 -6.81 -1.25 -5.97
CA GLY A 70 -6.48 0.02 -6.60
C GLY A 70 -5.53 -0.15 -7.79
N TRP A 71 -5.54 0.82 -8.67
CA TRP A 71 -4.54 0.94 -9.72
C TRP A 71 -3.23 1.44 -9.10
N THR A 72 -2.15 0.66 -9.20
CA THR A 72 -0.84 0.99 -8.60
C THR A 72 0.30 1.06 -9.62
N ALA A 73 0.02 0.86 -10.91
CA ALA A 73 1.00 0.99 -11.99
C ALA A 73 1.22 2.47 -12.32
N VAL A 74 2.12 3.13 -11.56
CA VAL A 74 2.34 4.58 -11.55
C VAL A 74 2.65 5.12 -12.94
N ASP A 75 3.63 4.50 -13.66
CA ASP A 75 4.02 4.96 -15.00
C ASP A 75 2.91 4.73 -16.05
N ALA A 76 2.19 3.63 -15.96
CA ALA A 76 1.06 3.35 -16.86
C ALA A 76 -0.15 4.27 -16.60
N ALA A 77 -0.27 4.85 -15.41
CA ALA A 77 -1.31 5.84 -15.12
C ALA A 77 -1.14 7.15 -15.91
N GLU A 78 0.08 7.46 -16.35
CA GLU A 78 0.34 8.65 -17.18
C GLU A 78 -0.14 8.48 -18.63
N ASP A 79 -0.37 7.26 -19.10
CA ASP A 79 -0.90 7.01 -20.44
C ASP A 79 -2.32 7.56 -20.55
N PRO A 80 -2.62 8.42 -21.56
CA PRO A 80 -3.93 9.06 -21.69
C PRO A 80 -5.10 8.07 -21.73
N GLU A 81 -4.90 6.90 -22.35
CA GLU A 81 -5.90 5.85 -22.42
C GLU A 81 -6.24 5.20 -21.07
N ASN A 82 -5.33 5.25 -20.11
CA ASN A 82 -5.52 4.64 -18.78
C ASN A 82 -6.15 5.60 -17.77
N ARG A 83 -6.07 6.93 -17.98
CA ARG A 83 -6.50 7.92 -16.98
C ARG A 83 -7.95 7.76 -16.54
N GLY A 84 -8.85 7.47 -17.48
CA GLY A 84 -10.26 7.19 -17.18
C GLY A 84 -10.44 5.96 -16.29
N LEU A 85 -9.71 4.89 -16.56
CA LEU A 85 -9.75 3.66 -15.78
C LEU A 85 -9.11 3.84 -14.39
N VAL A 86 -7.98 4.57 -14.31
CA VAL A 86 -7.33 4.94 -13.03
C VAL A 86 -8.31 5.69 -12.14
N HIS A 87 -9.01 6.70 -12.69
CA HIS A 87 -10.02 7.44 -11.95
C HIS A 87 -11.17 6.53 -11.51
N LYS A 88 -11.70 5.72 -12.43
CA LYS A 88 -12.82 4.81 -12.15
C LYS A 88 -12.49 3.84 -11.00
N ILE A 89 -11.26 3.30 -10.96
CA ILE A 89 -10.83 2.37 -9.92
C ILE A 89 -10.52 3.10 -8.61
N ASN A 90 -9.62 4.10 -8.65
CA ASN A 90 -9.07 4.70 -7.41
C ASN A 90 -10.02 5.73 -6.79
N VAL A 91 -10.90 6.35 -7.58
CA VAL A 91 -11.81 7.40 -7.09
C VAL A 91 -13.24 6.88 -6.98
N ASP A 92 -13.85 6.48 -8.11
CA ASP A 92 -15.25 6.09 -8.11
C ASP A 92 -15.48 4.79 -7.31
N GLY A 93 -14.64 3.77 -7.51
CA GLY A 93 -14.71 2.52 -6.76
C GLY A 93 -14.50 2.73 -5.25
N THR A 94 -13.58 3.64 -4.87
CA THR A 94 -13.39 4.02 -3.46
C THR A 94 -14.63 4.73 -2.91
N ARG A 95 -15.25 5.63 -3.68
CA ARG A 95 -16.48 6.33 -3.29
C ARG A 95 -17.64 5.35 -3.10
N TYR A 96 -17.83 4.41 -4.03
CA TYR A 96 -18.88 3.39 -3.91
C TYR A 96 -18.75 2.54 -2.65
N LEU A 97 -17.52 2.15 -2.30
CA LEU A 97 -17.24 1.44 -1.05
C LEU A 97 -17.54 2.31 0.18
N ALA A 98 -17.14 3.60 0.16
CA ALA A 98 -17.41 4.51 1.27
C ALA A 98 -18.93 4.73 1.45
N ASP A 99 -19.67 4.93 0.35
CA ASP A 99 -21.14 5.05 0.38
C ASP A 99 -21.81 3.79 0.92
N ALA A 100 -21.36 2.61 0.51
CA ALA A 100 -21.85 1.32 0.99
C ALA A 100 -21.55 1.14 2.49
N CYS A 101 -20.35 1.52 2.95
CA CYS A 101 -19.99 1.50 4.37
C CYS A 101 -20.87 2.45 5.19
N LYS A 102 -21.16 3.64 4.68
CA LYS A 102 -22.08 4.60 5.33
C LYS A 102 -23.49 4.01 5.49
N LYS A 103 -24.02 3.41 4.43
CA LYS A 103 -25.33 2.73 4.46
C LYS A 103 -25.37 1.56 5.44
N ALA A 104 -24.28 0.77 5.50
CA ALA A 104 -24.16 -0.38 6.40
C ALA A 104 -23.79 0.00 7.84
N GLY A 105 -23.36 1.24 8.11
CA GLY A 105 -22.89 1.70 9.42
C GLY A 105 -21.53 1.13 9.85
N CYS A 106 -20.77 0.49 8.94
CA CYS A 106 -19.48 -0.09 9.23
C CYS A 106 -18.33 0.91 9.05
N LYS A 107 -17.17 0.63 9.67
CA LYS A 107 -15.95 1.44 9.50
C LYS A 107 -15.21 1.07 8.22
N MET A 108 -14.40 1.99 7.70
CA MET A 108 -13.56 1.76 6.52
C MET A 108 -12.10 2.11 6.81
N LEU A 109 -11.19 1.23 6.39
CA LEU A 109 -9.75 1.47 6.33
C LEU A 109 -9.33 1.55 4.87
N TYR A 110 -8.78 2.70 4.47
CA TYR A 110 -8.32 2.99 3.12
C TYR A 110 -6.82 3.09 3.06
N LEU A 111 -6.19 2.32 2.16
CA LEU A 111 -4.75 2.38 1.90
C LEU A 111 -4.45 3.50 0.91
N SER A 112 -3.62 4.45 1.34
CA SER A 112 -3.13 5.54 0.53
C SER A 112 -1.61 5.53 0.42
N THR A 113 -1.02 6.60 -0.06
CA THR A 113 0.38 6.69 -0.47
C THR A 113 1.00 8.03 -0.06
N ASP A 114 2.33 8.07 0.02
CA ASP A 114 3.15 9.28 0.10
C ASP A 114 3.03 10.18 -1.14
N TYR A 115 2.59 9.65 -2.29
CA TYR A 115 2.44 10.39 -3.56
C TYR A 115 1.33 11.45 -3.54
N VAL A 116 0.60 11.59 -2.44
CA VAL A 116 -0.35 12.70 -2.24
C VAL A 116 0.35 14.04 -1.95
N PHE A 117 1.65 14.00 -1.65
CA PHE A 117 2.48 15.17 -1.38
C PHE A 117 3.35 15.56 -2.58
N ASP A 118 3.94 16.78 -2.56
CA ASP A 118 4.79 17.31 -3.63
C ASP A 118 6.20 16.68 -3.69
N GLY A 119 6.54 15.86 -2.73
CA GLY A 119 7.82 15.16 -2.67
C GLY A 119 9.05 16.05 -2.48
N LYS A 120 8.90 17.33 -2.12
CA LYS A 120 9.99 18.29 -1.94
C LYS A 120 10.51 18.31 -0.50
N GLY A 121 11.70 18.88 -0.33
CA GLY A 121 12.35 19.03 0.96
C GLY A 121 12.86 17.70 1.55
N GLU A 122 13.21 17.73 2.85
CA GLU A 122 13.79 16.59 3.56
C GLU A 122 13.06 16.26 4.86
N THR A 123 12.14 17.13 5.26
CA THR A 123 11.34 16.93 6.49
C THR A 123 10.30 15.86 6.26
N PRO A 124 10.14 14.88 7.19
CA PRO A 124 9.10 13.89 7.09
C PRO A 124 7.69 14.49 7.10
N TRP A 125 6.85 14.01 6.20
CA TRP A 125 5.45 14.42 6.08
C TRP A 125 4.66 14.04 7.33
N GLN A 126 3.89 14.99 7.87
CA GLN A 126 3.01 14.75 9.01
C GLN A 126 1.65 14.18 8.55
N PRO A 127 1.05 13.19 9.26
CA PRO A 127 -0.19 12.54 8.80
C PRO A 127 -1.39 13.48 8.71
N ASP A 128 -1.46 14.51 9.54
CA ASP A 128 -2.58 15.46 9.58
C ASP A 128 -2.39 16.69 8.65
N ARG A 129 -1.28 16.75 7.91
CA ARG A 129 -0.99 17.81 6.96
C ARG A 129 -1.93 17.72 5.76
N LYS A 130 -2.39 18.89 5.25
CA LYS A 130 -3.40 19.00 4.18
C LYS A 130 -2.93 19.79 2.96
N ASP A 131 -1.69 20.19 2.90
CA ASP A 131 -1.05 20.84 1.75
C ASP A 131 -0.61 19.76 0.74
N TYR A 132 -1.58 19.21 0.07
CA TYR A 132 -1.40 18.20 -0.96
C TYR A 132 -0.99 18.82 -2.29
N ASP A 133 -0.06 18.18 -3.00
CA ASP A 133 0.35 18.59 -4.34
C ASP A 133 0.92 17.37 -5.11
N PRO A 134 0.05 16.42 -5.51
CA PRO A 134 0.48 15.21 -6.19
C PRO A 134 1.19 15.51 -7.50
N LEU A 135 2.32 14.83 -7.75
CA LEU A 135 3.18 15.04 -8.93
C LEU A 135 2.73 14.28 -10.18
N ASN A 136 1.78 13.35 -10.05
CA ASN A 136 1.41 12.42 -11.10
C ASN A 136 -0.06 11.98 -10.98
N VAL A 137 -0.57 11.34 -12.04
CA VAL A 137 -1.97 10.88 -12.13
C VAL A 137 -2.31 9.87 -11.03
N TYR A 138 -1.39 8.96 -10.71
CA TYR A 138 -1.59 7.99 -9.62
C TYR A 138 -1.78 8.72 -8.27
N GLY A 139 -0.86 9.60 -7.90
CA GLY A 139 -0.93 10.37 -6.65
C GLY A 139 -2.22 11.17 -6.54
N GLN A 140 -2.62 11.87 -7.61
CA GLN A 140 -3.88 12.60 -7.66
C GLN A 140 -5.08 11.68 -7.45
N SER A 141 -5.14 10.55 -8.14
CA SER A 141 -6.25 9.60 -8.00
C SER A 141 -6.35 9.00 -6.58
N LYS A 142 -5.21 8.76 -5.92
CA LYS A 142 -5.19 8.29 -4.52
C LYS A 142 -5.64 9.38 -3.54
N LEU A 143 -5.27 10.65 -3.78
CA LEU A 143 -5.75 11.79 -3.00
C LEU A 143 -7.26 11.96 -3.14
N ASP A 144 -7.80 11.90 -4.37
CA ASP A 144 -9.23 12.01 -4.61
C ASP A 144 -10.01 10.88 -3.92
N GLY A 145 -9.43 9.67 -3.84
CA GLY A 145 -9.94 8.57 -3.03
C GLY A 145 -9.93 8.86 -1.53
N GLU A 146 -8.85 9.45 -0.97
CA GLU A 146 -8.82 9.90 0.43
C GLU A 146 -9.96 10.89 0.73
N LEU A 147 -10.14 11.87 -0.16
CA LEU A 147 -11.17 12.89 -0.02
C LEU A 147 -12.56 12.27 -0.08
N ALA A 148 -12.80 11.33 -0.98
CA ALA A 148 -14.06 10.60 -1.07
C ALA A 148 -14.41 9.86 0.24
N VAL A 149 -13.42 9.17 0.84
CA VAL A 149 -13.60 8.49 2.13
C VAL A 149 -13.89 9.49 3.26
N ARG A 150 -13.05 10.53 3.40
CA ARG A 150 -13.16 11.54 4.44
C ARG A 150 -14.49 12.30 4.40
N ASP A 151 -14.96 12.66 3.21
CA ASP A 151 -16.16 13.47 3.04
C ASP A 151 -17.45 12.63 3.18
N THR A 152 -17.32 11.30 3.14
CA THR A 152 -18.45 10.36 3.24
C THR A 152 -18.61 9.78 4.65
N LEU A 153 -17.52 9.48 5.35
CA LEU A 153 -17.49 8.67 6.57
C LEU A 153 -16.90 9.43 7.76
N ASP A 154 -17.48 9.20 8.96
CA ASP A 154 -16.87 9.61 10.24
C ASP A 154 -15.96 8.50 10.82
N LYS A 155 -16.28 7.23 10.52
CA LYS A 155 -15.58 6.04 11.03
C LYS A 155 -14.57 5.53 10.01
N TYR A 156 -13.47 6.26 9.82
CA TYR A 156 -12.46 5.88 8.83
C TYR A 156 -11.03 5.92 9.37
N PHE A 157 -10.20 5.04 8.81
CA PHE A 157 -8.75 5.13 8.86
C PHE A 157 -8.24 5.36 7.44
N ILE A 158 -7.46 6.41 7.22
CA ILE A 158 -6.68 6.62 5.99
C ILE A 158 -5.23 6.41 6.34
N VAL A 159 -4.64 5.35 5.81
CA VAL A 159 -3.26 4.95 6.12
C VAL A 159 -2.40 5.13 4.89
N ARG A 160 -1.51 6.12 4.92
CA ARG A 160 -0.50 6.33 3.88
C ARG A 160 0.71 5.49 4.15
N THR A 161 1.18 4.81 3.13
CA THR A 161 2.36 3.95 3.16
C THR A 161 3.25 4.24 1.96
N ALA A 162 4.47 3.69 1.94
CA ALA A 162 5.43 3.84 0.86
C ALA A 162 6.20 2.54 0.65
N TRP A 163 6.71 2.30 -0.57
CA TRP A 163 7.69 1.27 -0.91
C TRP A 163 7.28 -0.14 -0.45
N VAL A 164 6.05 -0.51 -0.75
CA VAL A 164 5.42 -1.75 -0.28
C VAL A 164 6.04 -2.98 -0.94
N PHE A 165 6.39 -3.98 -0.14
CA PHE A 165 6.78 -5.31 -0.59
C PHE A 165 6.10 -6.39 0.23
N GLY A 166 5.81 -7.53 -0.42
CA GLY A 166 5.10 -8.66 0.18
C GLY A 166 5.11 -9.87 -0.73
N ARG A 167 4.55 -10.97 -0.23
CA ARG A 167 4.62 -12.29 -0.89
C ARG A 167 3.98 -12.31 -2.28
N ASN A 168 2.80 -11.72 -2.42
CA ASN A 168 2.06 -11.76 -3.68
C ASN A 168 2.43 -10.60 -4.61
N GLY A 169 2.44 -10.87 -5.93
CA GLY A 169 2.62 -9.85 -6.93
C GLY A 169 4.07 -9.38 -7.13
N LYS A 170 4.20 -8.28 -7.85
CA LYS A 170 5.49 -7.69 -8.21
C LYS A 170 5.86 -6.61 -7.20
N ASN A 171 7.14 -6.54 -6.83
CA ASN A 171 7.70 -5.49 -5.99
C ASN A 171 9.19 -5.25 -6.29
N PHE A 172 9.74 -4.20 -5.69
CA PHE A 172 11.13 -3.81 -5.92
C PHE A 172 12.12 -4.92 -5.52
N VAL A 173 11.90 -5.61 -4.39
CA VAL A 173 12.81 -6.69 -3.94
C VAL A 173 12.89 -7.80 -4.97
N ARG A 174 11.73 -8.31 -5.44
CA ARG A 174 11.70 -9.34 -6.50
C ARG A 174 12.33 -8.86 -7.80
N THR A 175 12.13 -7.59 -8.14
CA THR A 175 12.76 -6.99 -9.34
C THR A 175 14.27 -6.99 -9.20
N MET A 176 14.82 -6.57 -8.07
CA MET A 176 16.27 -6.58 -7.82
C MET A 176 16.84 -7.99 -7.90
N LEU A 177 16.21 -8.96 -7.23
CA LEU A 177 16.63 -10.36 -7.29
C LEU A 177 16.65 -10.92 -8.73
N SER A 178 15.59 -10.67 -9.50
CA SER A 178 15.55 -11.10 -10.90
C SER A 178 16.60 -10.41 -11.78
N LEU A 179 16.94 -9.15 -11.51
CA LEU A 179 17.99 -8.45 -12.22
C LEU A 179 19.38 -8.98 -11.84
N SER A 180 19.60 -9.39 -10.60
CA SER A 180 20.86 -9.97 -10.16
C SER A 180 21.21 -11.31 -10.83
N GLU A 181 20.21 -12.03 -11.33
CA GLU A 181 20.42 -13.26 -12.10
C GLU A 181 20.89 -13.00 -13.55
N LYS A 182 20.71 -11.76 -14.03
CA LYS A 182 20.94 -11.40 -15.44
C LYS A 182 22.13 -10.46 -15.64
N TYR A 183 22.44 -9.67 -14.61
CA TYR A 183 23.43 -8.59 -14.72
C TYR A 183 24.39 -8.57 -13.53
N ASP A 184 25.68 -8.45 -13.83
CA ASP A 184 26.72 -8.28 -12.80
C ASP A 184 26.73 -6.86 -12.21
N THR A 185 26.08 -5.90 -12.88
CA THR A 185 26.02 -4.51 -12.48
C THR A 185 24.64 -3.91 -12.84
N ILE A 186 24.02 -3.20 -11.91
CA ILE A 186 22.77 -2.47 -12.12
C ILE A 186 22.89 -1.02 -11.63
N ARG A 187 22.08 -0.13 -12.21
CA ARG A 187 21.95 1.28 -11.81
C ARG A 187 20.68 1.46 -11.01
N VAL A 188 20.75 2.12 -9.86
CA VAL A 188 19.58 2.36 -8.99
C VAL A 188 19.61 3.79 -8.49
N VAL A 189 18.43 4.42 -8.44
CA VAL A 189 18.21 5.81 -8.02
C VAL A 189 18.60 6.01 -6.55
N ASP A 190 19.37 7.07 -6.27
CA ASP A 190 19.89 7.40 -4.93
C ASP A 190 19.37 8.73 -4.35
N ASP A 191 18.63 9.50 -5.13
CA ASP A 191 18.09 10.81 -4.74
C ASP A 191 16.58 10.78 -4.37
N GLN A 192 15.97 9.61 -4.31
CA GLN A 192 14.62 9.40 -3.78
C GLN A 192 14.72 8.67 -2.46
N VAL A 193 14.21 9.29 -1.38
CA VAL A 193 14.39 8.81 0.00
C VAL A 193 13.05 8.55 0.68
N GLY A 194 12.92 7.36 1.25
CA GLY A 194 11.72 6.89 1.93
C GLY A 194 12.02 5.76 2.92
N THR A 195 11.02 4.93 3.21
CA THR A 195 11.18 3.73 4.04
C THR A 195 10.40 2.56 3.43
N PRO A 196 11.00 1.37 3.27
CA PRO A 196 10.31 0.18 2.81
C PRO A 196 9.21 -0.27 3.79
N THR A 197 8.16 -0.91 3.27
CA THR A 197 7.04 -1.40 4.08
C THR A 197 6.70 -2.85 3.72
N TYR A 198 6.91 -3.75 4.66
CA TYR A 198 6.53 -5.15 4.53
C TYR A 198 5.04 -5.35 4.84
N THR A 199 4.30 -5.94 3.92
CA THR A 199 2.84 -6.08 4.01
C THR A 199 2.38 -6.93 5.19
N ALA A 200 3.15 -7.95 5.59
CA ALA A 200 2.84 -8.76 6.77
C ALA A 200 2.95 -7.96 8.08
N ASP A 201 3.90 -7.01 8.18
CA ASP A 201 3.97 -6.11 9.32
C ASP A 201 2.85 -5.05 9.29
N LEU A 202 2.58 -4.51 8.11
CA LEU A 202 1.52 -3.52 7.93
C LEU A 202 0.16 -4.14 8.27
N SER A 203 -0.16 -5.33 7.77
CA SER A 203 -1.43 -6.00 8.03
C SER A 203 -1.71 -6.17 9.52
N ARG A 204 -0.69 -6.50 10.33
CA ARG A 204 -0.81 -6.57 11.78
C ARG A 204 -1.27 -5.25 12.39
N LEU A 205 -0.62 -4.13 12.00
CA LEU A 205 -1.01 -2.80 12.48
C LEU A 205 -2.42 -2.43 12.03
N LEU A 206 -2.80 -2.76 10.79
CA LEU A 206 -4.12 -2.44 10.27
C LEU A 206 -5.23 -3.18 11.05
N VAL A 207 -5.00 -4.43 11.44
CA VAL A 207 -5.95 -5.16 12.30
C VAL A 207 -5.99 -4.54 13.71
N ASP A 208 -4.84 -4.15 14.30
CA ASP A 208 -4.82 -3.39 15.56
C ASP A 208 -5.68 -2.11 15.47
N MET A 209 -5.62 -1.39 14.33
CA MET A 209 -6.45 -0.19 14.11
C MET A 209 -7.94 -0.54 14.04
N LEU A 210 -8.31 -1.60 13.33
CA LEU A 210 -9.70 -2.03 13.19
C LEU A 210 -10.35 -2.41 14.54
N GLU A 211 -9.57 -2.89 15.50
CA GLU A 211 -10.03 -3.22 16.86
C GLU A 211 -10.28 -1.98 17.74
N THR A 212 -10.08 -0.76 17.19
CA THR A 212 -10.26 0.51 17.91
C THR A 212 -11.23 1.44 17.20
N GLU A 213 -11.47 2.60 17.83
CA GLU A 213 -12.19 3.75 17.25
C GLU A 213 -11.29 4.99 17.13
N LYS A 214 -9.97 4.78 17.02
CA LYS A 214 -8.97 5.85 16.92
C LYS A 214 -8.85 6.36 15.47
N TYR A 215 -9.98 6.76 14.90
CA TYR A 215 -10.12 7.15 13.49
C TYR A 215 -9.20 8.30 13.06
N GLY A 216 -9.04 8.47 11.75
CA GLY A 216 -8.31 9.57 11.11
C GLY A 216 -7.16 9.14 10.23
N TYR A 217 -6.27 10.08 9.94
CA TYR A 217 -5.09 9.88 9.08
C TYR A 217 -3.91 9.33 9.85
N TYR A 218 -3.21 8.37 9.26
CA TYR A 218 -1.99 7.77 9.79
C TYR A 218 -0.96 7.57 8.69
N HIS A 219 0.31 7.56 9.07
CA HIS A 219 1.42 7.11 8.26
C HIS A 219 1.98 5.81 8.83
N ALA A 220 2.21 4.81 7.96
CA ALA A 220 2.68 3.50 8.38
C ALA A 220 3.71 2.94 7.38
N THR A 221 4.96 2.89 7.80
CA THR A 221 6.07 2.18 7.15
C THR A 221 6.86 1.45 8.23
N ASN A 222 7.75 0.51 7.86
CA ASN A 222 8.64 -0.08 8.84
C ASN A 222 9.52 1.00 9.51
N GLU A 223 10.04 0.72 10.71
CA GLU A 223 11.04 1.55 11.38
C GLU A 223 12.44 1.30 10.79
N GLY A 224 13.49 1.96 11.31
CA GLY A 224 14.88 1.79 10.87
C GLY A 224 15.41 2.95 10.03
N GLY A 225 14.72 4.09 10.04
CA GLY A 225 15.15 5.33 9.37
C GLY A 225 14.69 5.44 7.92
N TYR A 226 15.25 6.44 7.25
CA TYR A 226 14.97 6.76 5.85
C TYR A 226 16.19 6.43 5.00
N ILE A 227 15.96 5.80 3.85
CA ILE A 227 16.98 5.30 2.93
C ILE A 227 16.62 5.62 1.49
N SER A 228 17.61 5.57 0.59
CA SER A 228 17.38 5.64 -0.85
C SER A 228 17.03 4.27 -1.44
N TRP A 229 16.53 4.23 -2.68
CA TRP A 229 16.35 2.99 -3.43
C TRP A 229 17.69 2.27 -3.66
N TYR A 230 18.79 3.02 -3.85
CA TYR A 230 20.13 2.47 -3.96
C TYR A 230 20.54 1.71 -2.70
N GLU A 231 20.38 2.34 -1.52
CA GLU A 231 20.68 1.71 -0.23
C GLU A 231 19.81 0.47 0.00
N PHE A 232 18.52 0.53 -0.39
CA PHE A 232 17.62 -0.62 -0.29
C PHE A 232 18.09 -1.77 -1.20
N ALA A 233 18.49 -1.51 -2.45
CA ALA A 233 19.03 -2.52 -3.37
C ALA A 233 20.33 -3.16 -2.83
N CYS A 234 21.23 -2.37 -2.27
CA CYS A 234 22.45 -2.87 -1.64
C CYS A 234 22.14 -3.84 -0.49
N GLU A 235 21.18 -3.50 0.37
CA GLU A 235 20.81 -4.35 1.49
C GLU A 235 20.07 -5.63 1.04
N ILE A 236 19.24 -5.56 -0.01
CA ILE A 236 18.60 -6.74 -0.63
C ILE A 236 19.69 -7.73 -1.06
N PHE A 237 20.69 -7.27 -1.81
CA PHE A 237 21.73 -8.15 -2.31
C PHE A 237 22.62 -8.70 -1.19
N ARG A 238 22.93 -7.87 -0.20
CA ARG A 238 23.69 -8.31 0.98
C ARG A 238 23.00 -9.44 1.71
N GLN A 239 21.70 -9.32 1.99
CA GLN A 239 20.92 -10.34 2.72
C GLN A 239 20.64 -11.59 1.89
N ALA A 240 20.45 -11.44 0.57
CA ALA A 240 20.24 -12.55 -0.36
C ALA A 240 21.54 -13.19 -0.88
N GLY A 241 22.72 -12.76 -0.39
CA GLY A 241 24.03 -13.33 -0.81
C GLY A 241 24.35 -13.10 -2.30
N LYS A 242 23.79 -12.08 -2.95
CA LYS A 242 24.05 -11.75 -4.36
C LYS A 242 25.31 -10.86 -4.49
N THR A 243 26.08 -11.05 -5.55
CA THR A 243 27.34 -10.33 -5.81
C THR A 243 27.19 -9.19 -6.83
N THR A 244 26.00 -8.97 -7.35
CA THR A 244 25.69 -7.91 -8.31
C THR A 244 26.04 -6.54 -7.74
N LYS A 245 26.84 -5.76 -8.50
CA LYS A 245 27.23 -4.41 -8.12
C LYS A 245 26.09 -3.43 -8.36
N VAL A 246 25.78 -2.60 -7.38
CA VAL A 246 24.82 -1.50 -7.52
C VAL A 246 25.57 -0.18 -7.72
N ILE A 247 25.20 0.58 -8.75
CA ILE A 247 25.73 1.91 -9.03
C ILE A 247 24.66 2.94 -8.71
N PRO A 248 24.91 3.88 -7.77
CA PRO A 248 23.99 4.97 -7.51
C PRO A 248 23.91 5.92 -8.68
N VAL A 249 22.70 6.37 -9.01
CA VAL A 249 22.44 7.37 -10.05
C VAL A 249 21.35 8.32 -9.58
N THR A 250 21.32 9.52 -10.14
CA THR A 250 20.20 10.44 -9.92
C THR A 250 18.95 10.00 -10.69
N THR A 251 17.79 10.52 -10.33
CA THR A 251 16.54 10.31 -11.08
C THR A 251 16.69 10.78 -12.53
N GLU A 252 17.36 11.90 -12.76
CA GLU A 252 17.64 12.44 -14.08
C GLU A 252 18.53 11.51 -14.91
N GLU A 253 19.63 11.02 -14.35
CA GLU A 253 20.53 10.06 -15.00
C GLU A 253 19.87 8.71 -15.27
N TYR A 254 18.90 8.31 -14.46
CA TYR A 254 18.14 7.08 -14.66
C TYR A 254 17.22 7.17 -15.88
N GLY A 255 16.50 8.27 -16.04
CA GLY A 255 15.81 8.69 -17.27
C GLY A 255 14.69 7.77 -17.79
N LEU A 256 14.31 6.70 -17.07
CA LEU A 256 13.36 5.68 -17.53
C LEU A 256 11.94 5.84 -16.97
N ASN A 257 11.73 6.75 -16.02
CA ASN A 257 10.42 6.97 -15.41
C ASN A 257 9.54 7.86 -16.29
N LYS A 258 8.30 7.45 -16.53
CA LYS A 258 7.28 8.26 -17.20
C LYS A 258 6.65 9.26 -16.23
N ALA A 259 6.31 8.77 -15.04
CA ALA A 259 5.74 9.58 -13.98
C ALA A 259 6.82 10.30 -13.17
N ASN A 260 6.55 11.54 -12.79
CA ASN A 260 7.37 12.24 -11.80
C ASN A 260 7.22 11.55 -10.44
N ARG A 261 8.35 11.19 -9.83
CA ARG A 261 8.39 10.52 -8.53
C ARG A 261 8.85 11.47 -7.43
N PRO A 262 8.31 11.38 -6.21
CA PRO A 262 8.73 12.22 -5.10
C PRO A 262 10.18 11.92 -4.71
N PHE A 263 11.01 12.96 -4.53
CA PHE A 263 12.34 12.84 -3.92
C PHE A 263 12.24 12.59 -2.41
N ASN A 264 11.20 13.15 -1.77
CA ASN A 264 10.93 12.99 -0.35
C ASN A 264 9.65 12.16 -0.11
N SER A 265 9.85 10.87 0.14
CA SER A 265 8.83 9.90 0.56
C SER A 265 8.91 9.58 2.07
N ARG A 266 9.54 10.45 2.86
CA ARG A 266 9.66 10.27 4.31
C ARG A 266 8.31 10.54 4.98
N LEU A 267 7.80 9.54 5.67
CA LEU A 267 6.53 9.63 6.40
C LEU A 267 6.79 9.65 7.92
N ASP A 268 6.30 10.67 8.63
CA ASP A 268 6.34 10.70 10.09
C ASP A 268 5.32 9.72 10.67
N LYS A 269 5.78 8.84 11.55
CA LYS A 269 5.00 7.77 12.19
C LYS A 269 4.73 8.01 13.68
N SER A 270 5.13 9.17 14.21
CA SER A 270 5.01 9.49 15.65
C SER A 270 3.59 9.39 16.16
N LYS A 271 2.59 9.66 15.31
CA LYS A 271 1.17 9.54 15.64
C LYS A 271 0.77 8.11 15.99
N LEU A 272 1.39 7.07 15.45
CA LEU A 272 1.13 5.68 15.84
C LEU A 272 1.37 5.50 17.34
N LYS A 273 2.56 5.88 17.81
CA LYS A 273 2.93 5.78 19.24
C LYS A 273 2.03 6.64 20.13
N SER A 274 1.80 7.92 19.74
CA SER A 274 0.96 8.82 20.53
C SER A 274 -0.49 8.38 20.66
N ARG A 275 -0.95 7.56 19.72
CA ARG A 275 -2.28 6.94 19.74
C ARG A 275 -2.27 5.53 20.33
N GLY A 276 -1.12 5.04 20.85
CA GLY A 276 -0.98 3.75 21.52
C GLY A 276 -0.96 2.54 20.57
N PHE A 277 -0.57 2.75 19.31
CA PHE A 277 -0.27 1.64 18.39
C PHE A 277 1.20 1.25 18.47
N THR A 278 1.49 -0.04 18.30
CA THR A 278 2.86 -0.54 18.20
C THR A 278 3.39 -0.25 16.79
N PRO A 279 4.51 0.48 16.63
CA PRO A 279 5.15 0.68 15.33
C PRO A 279 5.54 -0.63 14.66
N LEU A 280 5.74 -0.59 13.35
CA LEU A 280 6.26 -1.72 12.61
C LEU A 280 7.73 -1.99 13.01
N PRO A 281 8.25 -3.22 12.86
CA PRO A 281 9.67 -3.55 13.09
C PRO A 281 10.63 -2.77 12.17
N ASP A 282 11.93 -2.88 12.42
CA ASP A 282 12.97 -2.35 11.53
C ASP A 282 12.85 -2.99 10.13
N TRP A 283 13.01 -2.18 9.07
CA TRP A 283 12.85 -2.63 7.70
C TRP A 283 13.89 -3.68 7.28
N ARG A 284 15.07 -3.70 7.91
CA ARG A 284 16.10 -4.72 7.63
C ARG A 284 15.69 -6.09 8.15
N ASP A 285 15.09 -6.13 9.35
CA ASP A 285 14.49 -7.34 9.89
C ASP A 285 13.31 -7.80 9.02
N ALA A 286 12.45 -6.87 8.63
CA ALA A 286 11.32 -7.13 7.74
C ALA A 286 11.77 -7.73 6.40
N LEU A 287 12.82 -7.16 5.80
CA LEU A 287 13.43 -7.69 4.57
C LEU A 287 13.94 -9.12 4.76
N GLY A 288 14.66 -9.40 5.84
CA GLY A 288 15.18 -10.74 6.12
C GLY A 288 14.06 -11.78 6.32
N ARG A 289 12.95 -11.39 6.98
CA ARG A 289 11.77 -12.27 7.09
C ARG A 289 11.11 -12.51 5.74
N TYR A 290 11.00 -11.48 4.92
CA TYR A 290 10.46 -11.60 3.58
C TYR A 290 11.32 -12.48 2.66
N LEU A 291 12.65 -12.30 2.65
CA LEU A 291 13.56 -13.13 1.86
C LEU A 291 13.45 -14.61 2.22
N ARG A 292 13.39 -14.94 3.51
CA ARG A 292 13.13 -16.34 3.96
C ARG A 292 11.76 -16.85 3.51
N GLU A 293 10.73 -16.00 3.57
CA GLU A 293 9.37 -16.38 3.12
C GLU A 293 9.31 -16.75 1.64
N ILE A 294 10.14 -16.10 0.82
CA ILE A 294 10.19 -16.37 -0.64
C ILE A 294 11.30 -17.32 -1.06
N GLY A 295 12.08 -17.86 -0.11
CA GLY A 295 13.15 -18.85 -0.36
C GLY A 295 14.43 -18.26 -0.93
N GLU A 296 14.76 -17.00 -0.63
CA GLU A 296 15.92 -16.25 -1.16
C GLU A 296 16.97 -15.90 -0.08
N ALA A 297 16.83 -16.44 1.16
CA ALA A 297 17.79 -16.29 2.25
C ALA A 297 17.77 -17.52 3.18
#